data_e2e71a5cd8c155479655f28fa056ce79
#
_entry.id   e2e71a5cd8c155479655f28fa056ce79
#
_cell.length_a   1.000
_cell.length_b   1.000
_cell.length_c   1.000
_cell.angle_alpha   90.00
_cell.angle_beta   90.00
_cell.angle_gamma   90.00
#
_symmetry.space_group_name_H-M   'P 1'
#
loop_
_entity.id
_entity.type
_entity.pdbx_description
1 polymer ?
#
loop_
_entity_poly.entity_id
_entity_poly.type
_entity_poly.pdbx_seq_one_letter_code
_entity_poly.pdbx_strand_id
1 'polypeptide(L)'
;QNIAKACVNGGIKVLEFTNRGDHAWEVFSALDKFCAAELPDAILGAGSVLDAGTASMYIGAGASFIVGPVTNPDVAKVCNRRKVGYVPGCGTASEISAAEELGADIVKVFPGSAVGGPGFVKDVLAPMPWSSIMPTGGVDITEESLRPWFEAGVVSVGMGSKLISSDIIKDGAWDKLEQRSKDTVALIKSIKASL
;
A
#
# COMPACT_ATOMS: atom_id res chain seq x y z
N GLN A 1 -10.67 -7.14 -11.50
CA GLN A 1 -11.70 -7.69 -10.61
C GLN A 1 -11.25 -9.02 -10.00
N ASN A 2 -10.83 -10.00 -10.79
CA ASN A 2 -10.41 -11.32 -10.30
C ASN A 2 -9.25 -11.25 -9.31
N ILE A 3 -8.25 -10.38 -9.54
CA ILE A 3 -7.15 -10.13 -8.61
C ILE A 3 -7.68 -9.61 -7.27
N ALA A 4 -8.56 -8.61 -7.30
CA ALA A 4 -9.15 -8.05 -6.09
C ALA A 4 -9.92 -9.11 -5.30
N LYS A 5 -10.75 -9.90 -5.98
CA LYS A 5 -11.52 -10.99 -5.38
C LYS A 5 -10.61 -12.03 -4.71
N ALA A 6 -9.57 -12.49 -5.41
CA ALA A 6 -8.62 -13.47 -4.86
C ALA A 6 -7.85 -12.92 -3.64
N CYS A 7 -7.41 -11.66 -3.68
CA CYS A 7 -6.73 -11.03 -2.54
C CYS A 7 -7.67 -10.90 -1.32
N VAL A 8 -8.90 -10.42 -1.53
CA VAL A 8 -9.87 -10.21 -0.45
C VAL A 8 -10.29 -11.54 0.18
N ASN A 9 -10.60 -12.55 -0.65
CA ASN A 9 -10.90 -13.90 -0.17
C ASN A 9 -9.72 -14.50 0.63
N GLY A 10 -8.50 -14.21 0.21
CA GLY A 10 -7.27 -14.58 0.92
C GLY A 10 -7.00 -13.76 2.20
N GLY A 11 -7.87 -12.78 2.53
CA GLY A 11 -7.78 -11.98 3.75
C GLY A 11 -7.04 -10.65 3.63
N ILE A 12 -6.61 -10.24 2.42
CA ILE A 12 -6.03 -8.93 2.15
C ILE A 12 -7.15 -7.97 1.77
N LYS A 13 -7.53 -7.09 2.70
CA LYS A 13 -8.67 -6.18 2.52
C LYS A 13 -8.29 -4.81 1.95
N VAL A 14 -7.04 -4.38 2.08
CA VAL A 14 -6.55 -3.09 1.59
C VAL A 14 -5.85 -3.28 0.25
N LEU A 15 -6.39 -2.66 -0.78
CA LEU A 15 -5.94 -2.81 -2.16
C LEU A 15 -5.51 -1.46 -2.75
N GLU A 16 -4.29 -1.36 -3.25
CA GLU A 16 -3.78 -0.21 -3.98
C GLU A 16 -3.85 -0.49 -5.49
N PHE A 17 -4.72 0.22 -6.20
CA PHE A 17 -4.72 0.28 -7.66
C PHE A 17 -3.70 1.31 -8.13
N THR A 18 -2.75 0.92 -8.97
CA THR A 18 -1.71 1.84 -9.45
C THR A 18 -2.14 2.57 -10.72
N ASN A 19 -2.08 3.91 -10.68
CA ASN A 19 -2.33 4.79 -11.82
C ASN A 19 -1.16 4.72 -12.82
N ARG A 20 -1.21 3.75 -13.73
CA ARG A 20 -0.20 3.55 -14.77
C ARG A 20 -0.86 3.36 -16.13
N GLY A 21 -0.54 4.24 -17.06
CA GLY A 21 -1.09 4.24 -18.41
C GLY A 21 -2.37 5.06 -18.55
N ASP A 22 -2.68 5.35 -19.81
CA ASP A 22 -3.85 6.13 -20.18
C ASP A 22 -5.14 5.38 -19.83
N HIS A 23 -6.21 6.12 -19.49
CA HIS A 23 -7.52 5.57 -19.10
C HIS A 23 -7.54 4.68 -17.85
N ALA A 24 -6.46 4.68 -17.03
CA ALA A 24 -6.40 3.88 -15.80
C ALA A 24 -7.56 4.21 -14.83
N TRP A 25 -8.01 5.46 -14.79
CA TRP A 25 -9.12 5.90 -13.95
C TRP A 25 -10.47 5.25 -14.30
N GLU A 26 -10.70 4.91 -15.57
CA GLU A 26 -11.89 4.19 -16.01
C GLU A 26 -11.91 2.77 -15.46
N VAL A 27 -10.75 2.11 -15.50
CA VAL A 27 -10.56 0.77 -14.93
C VAL A 27 -10.75 0.82 -13.40
N PHE A 28 -10.20 1.84 -12.74
CA PHE A 28 -10.40 2.06 -11.31
C PHE A 28 -11.88 2.23 -10.96
N SER A 29 -12.60 3.09 -11.69
CA SER A 29 -14.02 3.33 -11.45
C SER A 29 -14.86 2.05 -11.61
N ALA A 30 -14.54 1.22 -12.60
CA ALA A 30 -15.20 -0.07 -12.78
C ALA A 30 -14.82 -1.07 -11.66
N LEU A 31 -13.58 -1.02 -11.16
CA LEU A 31 -13.15 -1.84 -10.04
C LEU A 31 -13.80 -1.41 -8.73
N ASP A 32 -13.93 -0.11 -8.47
CA ASP A 32 -14.59 0.44 -7.28
C ASP A 32 -16.06 -0.02 -7.21
N LYS A 33 -16.81 0.12 -8.31
CA LYS A 33 -18.18 -0.36 -8.39
C LYS A 33 -18.30 -1.87 -8.15
N PHE A 34 -17.35 -2.64 -8.68
CA PHE A 34 -17.30 -4.07 -8.45
C PHE A 34 -17.01 -4.39 -6.96
N CYS A 35 -16.04 -3.72 -6.35
CA CYS A 35 -15.73 -3.91 -4.93
C CYS A 35 -16.92 -3.55 -4.04
N ALA A 36 -17.60 -2.44 -4.31
CA ALA A 36 -18.79 -2.03 -3.56
C ALA A 36 -19.92 -3.06 -3.61
N ALA A 37 -20.10 -3.75 -4.74
CA ALA A 37 -21.15 -4.74 -4.93
C ALA A 37 -20.80 -6.12 -4.40
N GLU A 38 -19.58 -6.58 -4.65
CA GLU A 38 -19.17 -7.98 -4.47
C GLU A 38 -18.17 -8.21 -3.32
N LEU A 39 -17.48 -7.16 -2.87
CA LEU A 39 -16.40 -7.23 -1.89
C LEU A 39 -16.56 -6.11 -0.85
N PRO A 40 -17.62 -6.08 -0.04
CA PRO A 40 -17.94 -4.95 0.85
C PRO A 40 -16.87 -4.69 1.92
N ASP A 41 -16.00 -5.66 2.19
CA ASP A 41 -14.88 -5.53 3.11
C ASP A 41 -13.61 -4.94 2.46
N ALA A 42 -13.60 -4.78 1.14
CA ALA A 42 -12.45 -4.23 0.44
C ALA A 42 -12.33 -2.72 0.65
N ILE A 43 -11.11 -2.28 0.98
CA ILE A 43 -10.75 -0.86 1.05
C ILE A 43 -9.86 -0.59 -0.16
N LEU A 44 -10.43 0.07 -1.17
CA LEU A 44 -9.75 0.33 -2.43
C LEU A 44 -9.18 1.76 -2.45
N GLY A 45 -7.89 1.88 -2.72
CA GLY A 45 -7.20 3.15 -2.91
C GLY A 45 -6.48 3.24 -4.24
N ALA A 46 -6.06 4.44 -4.59
CA ALA A 46 -5.31 4.72 -5.81
C ALA A 46 -3.86 5.10 -5.51
N GLY A 47 -2.93 4.42 -6.17
CA GLY A 47 -1.49 4.66 -6.05
C GLY A 47 -0.86 5.22 -7.32
N SER A 48 0.43 5.56 -7.24
CA SER A 48 1.17 6.28 -8.29
C SER A 48 0.56 7.65 -8.59
N VAL A 49 0.00 8.31 -7.58
CA VAL A 49 -0.59 9.64 -7.67
C VAL A 49 0.47 10.69 -7.33
N LEU A 50 0.71 11.62 -8.26
CA LEU A 50 1.79 12.60 -8.18
C LEU A 50 1.31 14.04 -7.95
N ASP A 51 0.04 14.33 -8.25
CA ASP A 51 -0.50 15.68 -8.23
C ASP A 51 -1.94 15.74 -7.70
N ALA A 52 -2.37 16.94 -7.32
CA ALA A 52 -3.68 17.20 -6.72
C ALA A 52 -4.85 16.96 -7.68
N GLY A 53 -4.66 17.18 -8.98
CA GLY A 53 -5.69 16.95 -10.00
C GLY A 53 -5.99 15.46 -10.11
N THR A 54 -4.95 14.65 -10.25
CA THR A 54 -5.05 13.19 -10.27
C THR A 54 -5.65 12.65 -8.97
N ALA A 55 -5.23 13.17 -7.81
CA ALA A 55 -5.82 12.79 -6.52
C ALA A 55 -7.33 13.10 -6.49
N SER A 56 -7.75 14.29 -6.89
CA SER A 56 -9.16 14.67 -6.93
C SER A 56 -10.00 13.77 -7.84
N MET A 57 -9.45 13.38 -8.99
CA MET A 57 -10.10 12.49 -9.94
C MET A 57 -10.34 11.11 -9.32
N TYR A 58 -9.33 10.48 -8.70
CA TYR A 58 -9.48 9.17 -8.07
C TYR A 58 -10.38 9.21 -6.83
N ILE A 59 -10.31 10.26 -6.02
CA ILE A 59 -11.24 10.46 -4.90
C ILE A 59 -12.68 10.59 -5.40
N GLY A 60 -12.89 11.32 -6.50
CA GLY A 60 -14.21 11.43 -7.15
C GLY A 60 -14.71 10.11 -7.74
N ALA A 61 -13.79 9.19 -8.08
CA ALA A 61 -14.09 7.85 -8.60
C ALA A 61 -14.26 6.78 -7.50
N GLY A 62 -14.15 7.15 -6.20
CA GLY A 62 -14.40 6.24 -5.08
C GLY A 62 -13.16 5.83 -4.26
N ALA A 63 -11.96 6.38 -4.55
CA ALA A 63 -10.77 6.02 -3.78
C ALA A 63 -10.92 6.33 -2.29
N SER A 64 -10.75 5.32 -1.44
CA SER A 64 -10.78 5.43 0.02
C SER A 64 -9.48 6.01 0.59
N PHE A 65 -8.37 5.87 -0.14
CA PHE A 65 -7.07 6.45 0.19
C PHE A 65 -6.25 6.71 -1.09
N ILE A 66 -5.26 7.60 -0.97
CA ILE A 66 -4.35 7.96 -2.05
C ILE A 66 -2.91 7.61 -1.64
N VAL A 67 -2.16 7.01 -2.54
CA VAL A 67 -0.73 6.68 -2.34
C VAL A 67 0.12 7.42 -3.36
N GLY A 68 1.14 8.13 -2.89
CA GLY A 68 2.14 8.76 -3.74
C GLY A 68 3.46 7.99 -3.75
N PRO A 69 4.26 8.06 -4.83
CA PRO A 69 5.66 7.64 -4.80
C PRO A 69 6.57 8.69 -4.16
N VAL A 70 6.07 9.91 -3.97
CA VAL A 70 6.72 11.06 -3.35
C VAL A 70 5.73 11.78 -2.43
N THR A 71 6.23 12.61 -1.54
CA THR A 71 5.41 13.53 -0.75
C THR A 71 5.06 14.77 -1.56
N ASN A 72 3.77 15.09 -1.68
CA ASN A 72 3.27 16.29 -2.34
C ASN A 72 2.26 17.02 -1.44
N PRO A 73 2.57 18.26 -0.97
CA PRO A 73 1.70 19.03 -0.08
C PRO A 73 0.30 19.34 -0.66
N ASP A 74 0.20 19.52 -1.97
CA ASP A 74 -1.08 19.81 -2.60
C ASP A 74 -1.98 18.57 -2.69
N VAL A 75 -1.40 17.38 -2.83
CA VAL A 75 -2.12 16.09 -2.69
C VAL A 75 -2.63 15.95 -1.25
N ALA A 76 -1.78 16.18 -0.26
CA ALA A 76 -2.16 16.15 1.16
C ALA A 76 -3.34 17.11 1.46
N LYS A 77 -3.27 18.34 0.95
CA LYS A 77 -4.34 19.33 1.09
C LYS A 77 -5.68 18.87 0.52
N VAL A 78 -5.67 18.24 -0.66
CA VAL A 78 -6.88 17.67 -1.27
C VAL A 78 -7.43 16.54 -0.42
N CYS A 79 -6.59 15.58 -0.04
CA CYS A 79 -6.97 14.44 0.79
C CYS A 79 -7.56 14.89 2.14
N ASN A 80 -6.91 15.82 2.83
CA ASN A 80 -7.38 16.39 4.11
C ASN A 80 -8.76 17.06 3.98
N ARG A 81 -9.00 17.83 2.89
CA ARG A 81 -10.31 18.45 2.63
C ARG A 81 -11.41 17.46 2.37
N ARG A 82 -11.08 16.35 1.73
CA ARG A 82 -12.02 15.28 1.39
C ARG A 82 -12.13 14.19 2.48
N LYS A 83 -11.33 14.27 3.54
CA LYS A 83 -11.24 13.26 4.62
C LYS A 83 -10.89 11.88 4.09
N VAL A 84 -9.97 11.83 3.12
CA VAL A 84 -9.43 10.62 2.51
C VAL A 84 -8.00 10.46 2.99
N GLY A 85 -7.59 9.23 3.35
CA GLY A 85 -6.22 8.96 3.79
C GLY A 85 -5.19 9.26 2.70
N TYR A 86 -4.05 9.85 3.09
CA TYR A 86 -2.91 10.04 2.21
C TYR A 86 -1.71 9.28 2.73
N VAL A 87 -1.09 8.46 1.87
CA VAL A 87 0.10 7.66 2.16
C VAL A 87 1.24 8.12 1.23
N PRO A 88 1.95 9.19 1.60
CA PRO A 88 3.04 9.76 0.80
C PRO A 88 4.28 8.87 0.78
N GLY A 89 5.01 8.89 -0.34
CA GLY A 89 6.31 8.25 -0.48
C GLY A 89 7.42 9.09 0.10
N CYS A 90 8.25 8.49 0.96
CA CYS A 90 9.37 9.12 1.66
C CYS A 90 10.61 8.22 1.55
N GLY A 91 11.77 8.83 1.33
CA GLY A 91 13.07 8.15 1.29
C GLY A 91 14.05 8.64 2.36
N THR A 92 13.68 9.63 3.16
CA THR A 92 14.50 10.24 4.23
C THR A 92 13.68 10.52 5.48
N ALA A 93 14.34 10.64 6.64
CA ALA A 93 13.69 11.03 7.90
C ALA A 93 13.02 12.40 7.82
N SER A 94 13.62 13.36 7.09
CA SER A 94 13.03 14.71 6.90
C SER A 94 11.75 14.65 6.07
N GLU A 95 11.67 13.80 5.06
CA GLU A 95 10.45 13.62 4.28
C GLU A 95 9.36 12.94 5.09
N ILE A 96 9.71 11.96 5.95
CA ILE A 96 8.76 11.32 6.87
C ILE A 96 8.15 12.38 7.81
N SER A 97 9.00 13.16 8.48
CA SER A 97 8.56 14.21 9.39
C SER A 97 7.65 15.25 8.68
N ALA A 98 8.04 15.69 7.48
CA ALA A 98 7.24 16.64 6.69
C ALA A 98 5.90 16.03 6.24
N ALA A 99 5.87 14.76 5.89
CA ALA A 99 4.65 14.05 5.52
C ALA A 99 3.66 13.94 6.69
N GLU A 100 4.16 13.64 7.88
CA GLU A 100 3.35 13.59 9.11
C GLU A 100 2.81 14.97 9.50
N GLU A 101 3.61 16.04 9.35
CA GLU A 101 3.15 17.43 9.54
C GLU A 101 2.02 17.80 8.58
N LEU A 102 2.02 17.23 7.36
CA LEU A 102 0.94 17.39 6.39
C LEU A 102 -0.30 16.52 6.69
N GLY A 103 -0.30 15.76 7.79
CA GLY A 103 -1.43 14.97 8.26
C GLY A 103 -1.46 13.52 7.75
N ALA A 104 -0.32 12.96 7.32
CA ALA A 104 -0.24 11.56 6.95
C ALA A 104 -0.19 10.68 8.20
N ASP A 105 -1.19 9.82 8.40
CA ASP A 105 -1.21 8.83 9.50
C ASP A 105 -0.27 7.64 9.23
N ILE A 106 -0.03 7.34 7.97
CA ILE A 106 0.89 6.29 7.51
C ILE A 106 1.78 6.88 6.42
N VAL A 107 3.09 6.68 6.54
CA VAL A 107 4.06 7.09 5.52
C VAL A 107 4.61 5.87 4.79
N LYS A 108 4.73 5.98 3.47
CA LYS A 108 5.28 4.93 2.62
C LYS A 108 6.79 5.13 2.50
N VAL A 109 7.59 4.21 3.02
CA VAL A 109 9.03 4.19 2.72
C VAL A 109 9.23 3.58 1.33
N PHE A 110 9.72 4.41 0.39
CA PHE A 110 9.85 4.03 -1.03
C PHE A 110 11.06 4.71 -1.71
N PRO A 111 11.85 3.94 -2.51
CA PRO A 111 11.83 2.47 -2.66
C PRO A 111 12.45 1.77 -1.43
N GLY A 112 11.68 0.93 -0.72
CA GLY A 112 12.02 0.42 0.61
C GLY A 112 13.41 -0.18 0.77
N SER A 113 13.78 -1.15 -0.08
CA SER A 113 15.10 -1.78 -0.01
C SER A 113 16.24 -0.85 -0.46
N ALA A 114 15.98 0.08 -1.41
CA ALA A 114 17.01 0.97 -1.95
C ALA A 114 17.39 2.11 -1.00
N VAL A 115 16.48 2.53 -0.12
CA VAL A 115 16.75 3.59 0.87
C VAL A 115 17.33 3.08 2.19
N GLY A 116 17.65 1.79 2.28
CA GLY A 116 18.32 1.20 3.46
C GLY A 116 17.55 0.05 4.11
N GLY A 117 16.38 -0.33 3.61
CA GLY A 117 15.66 -1.51 4.08
C GLY A 117 15.18 -1.41 5.54
N PRO A 118 15.05 -2.55 6.23
CA PRO A 118 14.64 -2.59 7.64
C PRO A 118 15.56 -1.79 8.58
N GLY A 119 16.86 -1.70 8.27
CA GLY A 119 17.82 -0.90 9.04
C GLY A 119 17.45 0.58 9.06
N PHE A 120 17.11 1.15 7.90
CA PHE A 120 16.64 2.53 7.81
C PHE A 120 15.38 2.78 8.68
N VAL A 121 14.42 1.87 8.62
CA VAL A 121 13.18 1.99 9.43
C VAL A 121 13.52 1.98 10.93
N LYS A 122 14.36 1.04 11.37
CA LYS A 122 14.79 0.94 12.78
C LYS A 122 15.46 2.21 13.25
N ASP A 123 16.37 2.78 12.44
CA ASP A 123 17.12 3.99 12.78
C ASP A 123 16.19 5.22 12.82
N VAL A 124 15.19 5.30 11.96
CA VAL A 124 14.18 6.37 11.96
C VAL A 124 13.25 6.25 13.18
N LEU A 125 12.78 5.06 13.50
CA LEU A 125 11.85 4.84 14.61
C LEU A 125 12.51 5.02 16.00
N ALA A 126 13.82 4.98 16.10
CA ALA A 126 14.52 5.25 17.35
C ALA A 126 14.22 6.67 17.90
N PRO A 127 14.41 7.77 17.15
CA PRO A 127 14.01 9.12 17.56
C PRO A 127 12.54 9.46 17.31
N MET A 128 11.82 8.74 16.43
CA MET A 128 10.43 9.01 16.03
C MET A 128 9.55 7.77 16.21
N PRO A 129 9.39 7.25 17.45
CA PRO A 129 8.65 6.00 17.71
C PRO A 129 7.15 6.09 17.44
N TRP A 130 6.62 7.28 17.23
CA TRP A 130 5.21 7.52 16.87
C TRP A 130 4.92 7.31 15.39
N SER A 131 5.95 7.25 14.53
CA SER A 131 5.77 7.17 13.08
C SER A 131 5.22 5.82 12.66
N SER A 132 4.17 5.82 11.83
CA SER A 132 3.58 4.62 11.25
C SER A 132 4.14 4.40 9.85
N ILE A 133 5.05 3.44 9.70
CA ILE A 133 5.79 3.20 8.45
C ILE A 133 5.27 1.97 7.72
N MET A 134 5.07 2.12 6.38
CA MET A 134 4.73 1.06 5.44
C MET A 134 5.79 1.01 4.31
N PRO A 135 6.72 0.06 4.32
CA PRO A 135 7.66 -0.08 3.21
C PRO A 135 6.98 -0.64 1.97
N THR A 136 7.42 -0.15 0.80
CA THR A 136 7.04 -0.68 -0.51
C THR A 136 8.29 -0.74 -1.40
N GLY A 137 8.47 -1.86 -2.12
CA GLY A 137 9.69 -2.14 -2.88
C GLY A 137 10.72 -2.91 -2.07
N GLY A 138 11.08 -4.10 -2.56
CA GLY A 138 11.97 -5.03 -1.87
C GLY A 138 11.33 -5.84 -0.75
N VAL A 139 9.99 -5.87 -0.69
CA VAL A 139 9.23 -6.73 0.22
C VAL A 139 8.76 -7.97 -0.54
N ASP A 140 9.11 -9.15 -0.04
CA ASP A 140 8.69 -10.45 -0.58
C ASP A 140 7.75 -11.16 0.40
N ILE A 141 7.10 -12.24 -0.06
CA ILE A 141 6.14 -13.04 0.71
C ILE A 141 6.79 -14.06 1.66
N THR A 142 8.11 -14.13 1.70
CA THR A 142 8.84 -15.10 2.53
C THR A 142 9.11 -14.57 3.93
N GLU A 143 9.32 -15.48 4.89
CA GLU A 143 9.63 -15.10 6.28
C GLU A 143 10.93 -14.33 6.37
N GLU A 144 11.95 -14.73 5.62
CA GLU A 144 13.26 -14.07 5.58
C GLU A 144 13.15 -12.61 5.12
N SER A 145 12.18 -12.30 4.27
CA SER A 145 11.91 -10.93 3.84
C SER A 145 11.02 -10.16 4.82
N LEU A 146 9.95 -10.78 5.31
CA LEU A 146 8.93 -10.10 6.12
C LEU A 146 9.39 -9.86 7.57
N ARG A 147 10.03 -10.85 8.20
CA ARG A 147 10.42 -10.77 9.61
C ARG A 147 11.26 -9.54 9.92
N PRO A 148 12.35 -9.23 9.19
CA PRO A 148 13.18 -8.05 9.49
C PRO A 148 12.41 -6.73 9.43
N TRP A 149 11.42 -6.60 8.53
CA TRP A 149 10.60 -5.41 8.45
C TRP A 149 9.73 -5.22 9.70
N PHE A 150 9.05 -6.29 10.16
CA PHE A 150 8.21 -6.21 11.35
C PHE A 150 9.05 -6.06 12.63
N GLU A 151 10.20 -6.68 12.72
CA GLU A 151 11.18 -6.46 13.82
C GLU A 151 11.70 -5.02 13.85
N ALA A 152 11.80 -4.36 12.70
CA ALA A 152 12.15 -2.94 12.62
C ALA A 152 11.02 -2.01 13.07
N GLY A 153 9.78 -2.51 13.24
CA GLY A 153 8.64 -1.76 13.78
C GLY A 153 7.65 -1.24 12.74
N VAL A 154 7.66 -1.74 11.49
CA VAL A 154 6.66 -1.32 10.49
C VAL A 154 5.25 -1.75 10.88
N VAL A 155 4.25 -0.90 10.59
CA VAL A 155 2.84 -1.20 10.89
C VAL A 155 2.20 -2.13 9.85
N SER A 156 2.64 -2.02 8.59
CA SER A 156 2.16 -2.80 7.45
C SER A 156 3.23 -2.86 6.36
N VAL A 157 2.99 -3.60 5.30
CA VAL A 157 3.88 -3.70 4.13
C VAL A 157 3.08 -3.60 2.83
N GLY A 158 3.65 -2.95 1.82
CA GLY A 158 3.10 -2.90 0.46
C GLY A 158 3.79 -3.94 -0.43
N MET A 159 3.00 -4.86 -1.01
CA MET A 159 3.50 -5.90 -1.91
C MET A 159 2.80 -5.84 -3.26
N GLY A 160 3.55 -5.92 -4.34
CA GLY A 160 3.04 -5.97 -5.71
C GLY A 160 3.38 -7.30 -6.38
N SER A 161 4.32 -7.27 -7.33
CA SER A 161 4.67 -8.42 -8.20
C SER A 161 5.14 -9.68 -7.47
N LYS A 162 5.58 -9.58 -6.23
CA LYS A 162 5.96 -10.73 -5.41
C LYS A 162 4.74 -11.53 -4.95
N LEU A 163 3.65 -10.86 -4.63
CA LEU A 163 2.37 -11.49 -4.32
C LEU A 163 1.61 -11.83 -5.60
N ILE A 164 1.43 -10.85 -6.48
CA ILE A 164 0.68 -10.94 -7.73
C ILE A 164 1.68 -11.12 -8.88
N SER A 165 2.19 -12.34 -9.04
CA SER A 165 3.23 -12.63 -10.03
C SER A 165 2.67 -12.75 -11.45
N SER A 166 3.54 -12.51 -12.44
CA SER A 166 3.16 -12.48 -13.85
C SER A 166 2.65 -13.82 -14.37
N ASP A 167 3.12 -14.94 -13.83
CA ASP A 167 2.61 -16.30 -14.13
C ASP A 167 1.15 -16.46 -13.70
N ILE A 168 0.80 -16.05 -12.48
CA ILE A 168 -0.58 -16.08 -11.99
C ILE A 168 -1.52 -15.29 -12.91
N ILE A 169 -1.07 -14.10 -13.35
CA ILE A 169 -1.89 -13.26 -14.23
C ILE A 169 -2.07 -13.90 -15.60
N LYS A 170 -0.99 -14.42 -16.20
CA LYS A 170 -1.01 -15.05 -17.52
C LYS A 170 -1.89 -16.30 -17.57
N ASP A 171 -1.82 -17.11 -16.52
CA ASP A 171 -2.52 -18.38 -16.44
C ASP A 171 -3.94 -18.25 -15.90
N GLY A 172 -4.34 -17.05 -15.42
CA GLY A 172 -5.61 -16.82 -14.73
C GLY A 172 -5.75 -17.66 -13.45
N ALA A 173 -4.63 -17.95 -12.76
CA ALA A 173 -4.56 -18.86 -11.61
C ALA A 173 -5.03 -18.16 -10.31
N TRP A 174 -6.29 -17.73 -10.27
CA TRP A 174 -6.85 -16.92 -9.18
C TRP A 174 -6.93 -17.68 -7.86
N ASP A 175 -7.19 -18.98 -7.89
CA ASP A 175 -7.19 -19.83 -6.69
C ASP A 175 -5.78 -19.89 -6.05
N LYS A 176 -4.73 -19.90 -6.89
CA LYS A 176 -3.35 -19.85 -6.43
C LYS A 176 -3.04 -18.49 -5.78
N LEU A 177 -3.58 -17.39 -6.32
CA LEU A 177 -3.43 -16.06 -5.72
C LEU A 177 -4.16 -15.97 -4.38
N GLU A 178 -5.37 -16.50 -4.30
CA GLU A 178 -6.14 -16.54 -3.06
C GLU A 178 -5.38 -17.32 -1.98
N GLN A 179 -4.88 -18.52 -2.30
CA GLN A 179 -4.11 -19.31 -1.34
C GLN A 179 -2.82 -18.61 -0.92
N ARG A 180 -2.08 -18.03 -1.87
CA ARG A 180 -0.86 -17.26 -1.58
C ARG A 180 -1.15 -16.06 -0.68
N SER A 181 -2.24 -15.35 -0.90
CA SER A 181 -2.67 -14.24 -0.05
C SER A 181 -2.98 -14.71 1.37
N LYS A 182 -3.69 -15.83 1.50
CA LYS A 182 -4.02 -16.44 2.80
C LYS A 182 -2.77 -16.86 3.58
N ASP A 183 -1.83 -17.51 2.90
CA ASP A 183 -0.58 -17.96 3.52
C ASP A 183 0.28 -16.77 3.97
N THR A 184 0.35 -15.72 3.14
CA THR A 184 1.08 -14.49 3.47
C THR A 184 0.47 -13.78 4.68
N VAL A 185 -0.86 -13.67 4.75
CA VAL A 185 -1.54 -13.07 5.90
C VAL A 185 -1.31 -13.90 7.17
N ALA A 186 -1.37 -15.22 7.08
CA ALA A 186 -1.10 -16.13 8.20
C ALA A 186 0.34 -15.98 8.69
N LEU A 187 1.31 -15.92 7.77
CA LEU A 187 2.72 -15.72 8.09
C LEU A 187 2.95 -14.38 8.81
N ILE A 188 2.39 -13.28 8.29
CA ILE A 188 2.52 -11.96 8.93
C ILE A 188 1.92 -11.99 10.34
N LYS A 189 0.76 -12.62 10.55
CA LYS A 189 0.16 -12.77 11.88
C LYS A 189 1.07 -13.56 12.83
N SER A 190 1.67 -14.64 12.35
CA SER A 190 2.62 -15.46 13.12
C SER A 190 3.86 -14.66 13.52
N ILE A 191 4.45 -13.92 12.58
CA ILE A 191 5.59 -13.04 12.85
C ILE A 191 5.22 -12.03 13.94
N LYS A 192 4.11 -11.29 13.76
CA LYS A 192 3.68 -10.26 14.73
C LYS A 192 3.35 -10.82 16.11
N ALA A 193 2.88 -12.05 16.21
CA ALA A 193 2.63 -12.70 17.49
C ALA A 193 3.90 -13.18 18.21
N SER A 194 5.03 -13.25 17.51
CA SER A 194 6.33 -13.66 18.06
C SER A 194 7.25 -12.48 18.44
N LEU A 195 6.84 -11.22 18.15
CA LEU A 195 7.55 -9.99 18.52
C LEU A 195 7.10 -9.47 19.87
#